data_eae57be1c2f4d2fa4c971df438f0cd44
#
_entry.id   eae57be1c2f4d2fa4c971df438f0cd44
#
_cell.length_a   1.000
_cell.length_b   1.000
_cell.length_c   1.000
_cell.angle_alpha   90.00
_cell.angle_beta   90.00
_cell.angle_gamma   90.00
#
_symmetry.space_group_name_H-M   'P 1'
#
loop_
_entity.id
_entity.type
_entity.pdbx_description
1 polymer ?
#
loop_
_entity_poly.entity_id
_entity_poly.type
_entity_poly.pdbx_seq_one_letter_code
_entity_poly.pdbx_strand_id
1 'polypeptide(L)'
;MNQGQQANSGGGFHAEDFATLAKLEGDSFWFRARNQLILWVAKPLLRADASFCEIGCGTGFVISALAKEMPLVKFSGTELFGDALPFARSRVPSAQFYEMDARRIPFRSAFDVVGTFDVLEHIQEDQTVLAEIHKALKPQGKLVITVPQHPFMWSHQDERACHVRRYTRDELVGKLKKAGFSVNFTTSFVSLLLPLMYMARRPARVDASDYDPVADLRLNPIVNSAMALVMTVERLFIKLGVRFPFGGSLLVVATKV
;
A
#
# COMPACT_ATOMS: atom_id res chain seq x y z
N MET A 1 29.45 -13.16 25.41
CA MET A 1 28.74 -14.03 24.45
C MET A 1 27.58 -13.21 23.92
N ASN A 2 27.72 -12.76 22.68
CA ASN A 2 26.77 -11.84 21.99
C ASN A 2 25.47 -12.57 21.62
N GLN A 3 24.40 -12.26 22.32
CA GLN A 3 23.03 -12.50 21.82
C GLN A 3 22.47 -11.14 21.35
N GLY A 4 22.57 -10.88 20.07
CA GLY A 4 22.11 -9.59 19.53
C GLY A 4 22.32 -9.45 18.03
N GLN A 5 22.03 -10.50 17.25
CA GLN A 5 21.87 -10.41 15.79
C GLN A 5 20.99 -11.57 15.33
N GLN A 6 19.72 -11.55 15.70
CA GLN A 6 18.73 -12.25 14.87
C GLN A 6 18.42 -11.33 13.70
N ALA A 7 18.94 -11.74 12.55
CA ALA A 7 18.68 -11.11 11.26
C ALA A 7 17.16 -10.98 11.04
N ASN A 8 16.70 -9.75 10.84
CA ASN A 8 15.37 -9.45 10.33
C ASN A 8 15.20 -10.04 8.92
N SER A 9 14.74 -11.27 8.84
CA SER A 9 14.41 -11.96 7.58
C SER A 9 12.97 -11.67 7.12
N GLY A 10 12.48 -10.46 7.32
CA GLY A 10 11.14 -10.08 6.91
C GLY A 10 11.04 -8.58 6.73
N GLY A 11 11.43 -8.12 5.57
CA GLY A 11 11.51 -6.77 5.06
C GLY A 11 10.63 -5.69 5.63
N GLY A 12 11.11 -4.47 5.61
CA GLY A 12 10.30 -3.29 5.78
C GLY A 12 10.76 -2.38 6.91
N PHE A 13 9.84 -1.97 7.73
CA PHE A 13 10.03 -0.99 8.78
C PHE A 13 10.53 -1.62 10.08
N HIS A 14 11.39 -0.92 10.81
CA HIS A 14 11.70 -1.26 12.20
C HIS A 14 10.55 -0.81 13.12
N ALA A 15 10.43 -1.43 14.30
CA ALA A 15 9.39 -1.08 15.28
C ALA A 15 9.35 0.43 15.62
N GLU A 16 10.51 1.07 15.67
CA GLU A 16 10.67 2.51 15.94
C GLU A 16 10.11 3.39 14.81
N ASP A 17 10.10 2.90 13.58
CA ASP A 17 9.62 3.63 12.40
C ASP A 17 8.11 3.81 12.42
N PHE A 18 7.34 2.84 12.97
CA PHE A 18 5.89 2.92 13.03
C PHE A 18 5.38 4.10 13.87
N ALA A 19 6.05 4.41 14.98
CA ALA A 19 5.69 5.57 15.81
C ALA A 19 5.89 6.90 15.07
N THR A 20 6.95 6.99 14.28
CA THR A 20 7.25 8.17 13.47
C THR A 20 6.34 8.23 12.25
N LEU A 21 6.12 7.11 11.58
CA LEU A 21 5.18 6.99 10.45
C LEU A 21 3.77 7.42 10.87
N ALA A 22 3.27 6.94 12.01
CA ALA A 22 1.95 7.27 12.52
C ALA A 22 1.73 8.77 12.74
N LYS A 23 2.80 9.54 13.02
CA LYS A 23 2.75 11.00 13.17
C LYS A 23 2.80 11.74 11.85
N LEU A 24 3.55 11.23 10.86
CA LEU A 24 3.86 11.94 9.62
C LEU A 24 2.90 11.64 8.46
N GLU A 25 2.32 10.44 8.42
CA GLU A 25 1.49 10.01 7.29
C GLU A 25 0.24 10.88 7.09
N GLY A 26 -0.33 11.43 8.16
CA GLY A 26 -1.47 12.34 8.11
C GLY A 26 -1.17 13.68 7.41
N ASP A 27 0.07 14.14 7.47
CA ASP A 27 0.51 15.39 6.89
C ASP A 27 1.14 15.24 5.51
N SER A 28 1.66 14.07 5.17
CA SER A 28 2.30 13.79 3.90
C SER A 28 1.30 13.83 2.73
N PHE A 29 1.63 14.62 1.70
CA PHE A 29 0.82 14.72 0.48
C PHE A 29 0.63 13.35 -0.18
N TRP A 30 1.68 12.51 -0.16
CA TRP A 30 1.66 11.21 -0.83
C TRP A 30 0.70 10.23 -0.15
N PHE A 31 0.80 10.05 1.18
CA PHE A 31 -0.12 9.17 1.92
C PHE A 31 -1.57 9.63 1.79
N ARG A 32 -1.82 10.95 1.88
CA ARG A 32 -3.16 11.51 1.73
C ARG A 32 -3.72 11.30 0.34
N ALA A 33 -2.94 11.58 -0.71
CA ALA A 33 -3.36 11.43 -2.10
C ALA A 33 -3.63 9.96 -2.44
N ARG A 34 -2.73 9.04 -2.03
CA ARG A 34 -2.93 7.59 -2.17
C ARG A 34 -4.21 7.14 -1.47
N ASN A 35 -4.38 7.55 -0.22
CA ASN A 35 -5.54 7.16 0.58
C ASN A 35 -6.86 7.63 -0.05
N GLN A 36 -6.91 8.86 -0.55
CA GLN A 36 -8.07 9.40 -1.26
C GLN A 36 -8.37 8.67 -2.58
N LEU A 37 -7.36 8.17 -3.27
CA LEU A 37 -7.54 7.35 -4.48
C LEU A 37 -8.06 5.96 -4.13
N ILE A 38 -7.51 5.34 -3.08
CA ILE A 38 -7.98 4.04 -2.55
C ILE A 38 -9.44 4.15 -2.11
N LEU A 39 -9.80 5.17 -1.33
CA LEU A 39 -11.19 5.45 -0.93
C LEU A 39 -12.12 5.51 -2.14
N TRP A 40 -11.73 6.25 -3.17
CA TRP A 40 -12.55 6.40 -4.37
C TRP A 40 -12.81 5.08 -5.09
N VAL A 41 -11.81 4.20 -5.20
CA VAL A 41 -12.00 2.90 -5.87
C VAL A 41 -12.64 1.85 -4.98
N ALA A 42 -12.41 1.89 -3.66
CA ALA A 42 -12.93 0.88 -2.73
C ALA A 42 -14.39 1.14 -2.34
N LYS A 43 -14.79 2.40 -2.20
CA LYS A 43 -16.14 2.77 -1.74
C LYS A 43 -17.28 2.12 -2.56
N PRO A 44 -17.27 2.12 -3.91
CA PRO A 44 -18.33 1.45 -4.69
C PRO A 44 -18.28 -0.08 -4.62
N LEU A 45 -17.21 -0.68 -4.10
CA LEU A 45 -17.06 -2.13 -3.95
C LEU A 45 -17.60 -2.64 -2.62
N LEU A 46 -17.80 -1.74 -1.63
CA LEU A 46 -18.18 -2.05 -0.27
C LEU A 46 -19.63 -1.66 0.01
N ARG A 47 -20.48 -2.66 0.18
CA ARG A 47 -21.86 -2.46 0.66
C ARG A 47 -21.85 -2.30 2.19
N ALA A 48 -22.96 -1.83 2.76
CA ALA A 48 -23.06 -1.51 4.18
C ALA A 48 -22.72 -2.67 5.14
N ASP A 49 -22.93 -3.90 4.72
CA ASP A 49 -22.69 -5.12 5.51
C ASP A 49 -21.44 -5.90 5.07
N ALA A 50 -20.67 -5.33 4.12
CA ALA A 50 -19.51 -5.98 3.56
C ALA A 50 -18.40 -6.21 4.60
N SER A 51 -17.57 -7.21 4.33
CA SER A 51 -16.34 -7.50 5.07
C SER A 51 -15.13 -7.07 4.25
N PHE A 52 -14.29 -6.24 4.84
CA PHE A 52 -13.03 -5.77 4.26
C PHE A 52 -11.85 -6.23 5.09
N CYS A 53 -10.78 -6.65 4.43
CA CYS A 53 -9.50 -6.94 5.09
C CYS A 53 -8.36 -6.21 4.39
N GLU A 54 -7.52 -5.50 5.14
CA GLU A 54 -6.25 -4.95 4.65
C GLU A 54 -5.11 -5.90 5.03
N ILE A 55 -4.38 -6.39 4.03
CA ILE A 55 -3.16 -7.18 4.22
C ILE A 55 -1.97 -6.22 4.25
N GLY A 56 -1.19 -6.24 5.34
CA GLY A 56 -0.12 -5.26 5.59
C GLY A 56 -0.68 -3.89 5.96
N CYS A 57 -1.52 -3.82 6.99
CA CYS A 57 -2.23 -2.59 7.35
C CYS A 57 -1.35 -1.54 8.05
N GLY A 58 -0.14 -1.91 8.48
CA GLY A 58 0.76 -1.03 9.20
C GLY A 58 0.08 -0.36 10.39
N THR A 59 0.15 0.96 10.44
CA THR A 59 -0.48 1.80 11.46
C THR A 59 -2.01 1.93 11.33
N GLY A 60 -2.63 1.28 10.33
CA GLY A 60 -4.08 1.34 10.08
C GLY A 60 -4.56 2.63 9.39
N PHE A 61 -3.67 3.35 8.69
CA PHE A 61 -3.98 4.64 8.08
C PHE A 61 -5.06 4.53 6.99
N VAL A 62 -4.99 3.52 6.12
CA VAL A 62 -5.99 3.30 5.07
C VAL A 62 -7.31 2.81 5.66
N ILE A 63 -7.28 1.79 6.51
CA ILE A 63 -8.50 1.28 7.19
C ILE A 63 -9.21 2.41 7.94
N SER A 64 -8.49 3.29 8.62
CA SER A 64 -9.09 4.38 9.39
C SER A 64 -9.91 5.34 8.51
N ALA A 65 -9.40 5.66 7.33
CA ALA A 65 -10.12 6.50 6.38
C ALA A 65 -11.34 5.79 5.78
N LEU A 66 -11.23 4.49 5.47
CA LEU A 66 -12.34 3.67 5.00
C LEU A 66 -13.43 3.54 6.07
N ALA A 67 -13.05 3.24 7.31
CA ALA A 67 -13.99 3.06 8.43
C ALA A 67 -14.75 4.35 8.76
N LYS A 68 -14.10 5.51 8.66
CA LYS A 68 -14.74 6.82 8.83
C LYS A 68 -15.85 7.07 7.80
N GLU A 69 -15.63 6.69 6.54
CA GLU A 69 -16.59 6.89 5.45
C GLU A 69 -17.68 5.80 5.39
N MET A 70 -17.39 4.62 5.93
CA MET A 70 -18.25 3.43 5.81
C MET A 70 -18.35 2.69 7.16
N PRO A 71 -19.00 3.31 8.17
CA PRO A 71 -18.99 2.78 9.54
C PRO A 71 -19.76 1.45 9.72
N LEU A 72 -20.55 1.01 8.74
CA LEU A 72 -21.28 -0.25 8.78
C LEU A 72 -20.53 -1.43 8.17
N VAL A 73 -19.40 -1.19 7.51
CA VAL A 73 -18.51 -2.22 6.97
C VAL A 73 -17.73 -2.87 8.11
N LYS A 74 -17.57 -4.19 8.04
CA LYS A 74 -16.75 -4.96 9.00
C LYS A 74 -15.29 -4.92 8.55
N PHE A 75 -14.47 -4.17 9.28
CA PHE A 75 -13.06 -4.02 8.97
C PHE A 75 -12.19 -5.00 9.72
N SER A 76 -11.19 -5.54 9.02
CA SER A 76 -10.08 -6.30 9.58
C SER A 76 -8.77 -5.80 8.97
N GLY A 77 -7.68 -5.89 9.72
CA GLY A 77 -6.34 -5.59 9.25
C GLY A 77 -5.37 -6.67 9.69
N THR A 78 -4.37 -6.94 8.86
CA THR A 78 -3.30 -7.89 9.21
C THR A 78 -1.96 -7.21 8.99
N GLU A 79 -1.00 -7.52 9.85
CA GLU A 79 0.35 -6.97 9.79
C GLU A 79 1.34 -8.04 10.27
N LEU A 80 2.51 -8.10 9.65
CA LEU A 80 3.58 -9.01 10.06
C LEU A 80 4.22 -8.53 11.36
N PHE A 81 4.37 -7.21 11.52
CA PHE A 81 5.01 -6.60 12.67
C PHE A 81 3.98 -6.17 13.71
N GLY A 82 3.89 -6.93 14.80
CA GLY A 82 2.92 -6.69 15.88
C GLY A 82 2.99 -5.30 16.49
N ASP A 83 4.17 -4.66 16.46
CA ASP A 83 4.41 -3.32 16.99
C ASP A 83 3.63 -2.20 16.27
N ALA A 84 3.17 -2.42 15.05
CA ALA A 84 2.30 -1.49 14.32
C ALA A 84 0.84 -1.55 14.79
N LEU A 85 0.39 -2.70 15.26
CA LEU A 85 -1.03 -2.95 15.57
C LEU A 85 -1.62 -2.10 16.70
N PRO A 86 -0.89 -1.68 17.75
CA PRO A 86 -1.42 -0.74 18.73
C PRO A 86 -1.89 0.58 18.10
N PHE A 87 -1.17 1.10 17.10
CA PHE A 87 -1.58 2.31 16.38
C PHE A 87 -2.86 2.08 15.57
N ALA A 88 -2.95 0.95 14.87
CA ALA A 88 -4.13 0.59 14.08
C ALA A 88 -5.37 0.42 14.98
N ARG A 89 -5.23 -0.28 16.11
CA ARG A 89 -6.31 -0.44 17.11
C ARG A 89 -6.77 0.89 17.70
N SER A 90 -5.83 1.80 17.97
CA SER A 90 -6.15 3.15 18.46
C SER A 90 -6.96 3.96 17.45
N ARG A 91 -6.67 3.81 16.15
CA ARG A 91 -7.37 4.53 15.08
C ARG A 91 -8.75 3.98 14.79
N VAL A 92 -8.91 2.66 14.84
CA VAL A 92 -10.18 1.99 14.51
C VAL A 92 -10.48 0.91 15.55
N PRO A 93 -10.95 1.30 16.74
CA PRO A 93 -11.25 0.34 17.82
C PRO A 93 -12.33 -0.71 17.47
N SER A 94 -13.16 -0.43 16.47
CA SER A 94 -14.21 -1.34 15.98
C SER A 94 -13.70 -2.41 15.02
N ALA A 95 -12.46 -2.28 14.49
CA ALA A 95 -11.88 -3.24 13.57
C ALA A 95 -11.12 -4.35 14.31
N GLN A 96 -10.96 -5.49 13.62
CA GLN A 96 -10.17 -6.61 14.12
C GLN A 96 -8.78 -6.59 13.50
N PHE A 97 -7.74 -6.69 14.33
CA PHE A 97 -6.35 -6.67 13.87
C PHE A 97 -5.60 -7.92 14.32
N TYR A 98 -4.87 -8.51 13.36
CA TYR A 98 -4.15 -9.76 13.53
C TYR A 98 -2.68 -9.59 13.14
N GLU A 99 -1.78 -10.11 13.96
CA GLU A 99 -0.39 -10.33 13.57
C GLU A 99 -0.34 -11.57 12.68
N MET A 100 0.11 -11.41 11.42
CA MET A 100 0.02 -12.47 10.44
C MET A 100 0.95 -12.27 9.25
N ASP A 101 1.59 -13.35 8.82
CA ASP A 101 2.33 -13.38 7.56
C ASP A 101 1.37 -13.51 6.37
N ALA A 102 1.48 -12.58 5.40
CA ALA A 102 0.67 -12.57 4.19
C ALA A 102 0.83 -13.82 3.30
N ARG A 103 1.91 -14.58 3.49
CA ARG A 103 2.15 -15.86 2.81
C ARG A 103 1.33 -17.03 3.41
N ARG A 104 0.68 -16.82 4.56
CA ARG A 104 -0.06 -17.86 5.30
C ARG A 104 -1.36 -17.31 5.87
N ILE A 105 -2.28 -16.89 4.99
CA ILE A 105 -3.57 -16.33 5.39
C ILE A 105 -4.52 -17.46 5.81
N PRO A 106 -4.99 -17.51 7.08
CA PRO A 106 -5.84 -18.60 7.57
C PRO A 106 -7.30 -18.46 7.12
N PHE A 107 -7.69 -17.33 6.59
CA PHE A 107 -9.07 -17.05 6.18
C PHE A 107 -9.44 -17.74 4.87
N ARG A 108 -10.68 -18.20 4.77
CA ARG A 108 -11.21 -18.84 3.56
C ARG A 108 -12.61 -18.30 3.26
N SER A 109 -12.81 -17.73 2.07
CA SER A 109 -14.07 -17.13 1.62
C SER A 109 -14.70 -16.20 2.68
N ALA A 110 -13.86 -15.39 3.34
CA ALA A 110 -14.25 -14.58 4.48
C ALA A 110 -14.58 -13.12 4.10
N PHE A 111 -13.91 -12.58 3.07
CA PHE A 111 -13.97 -11.17 2.77
C PHE A 111 -14.62 -10.88 1.42
N ASP A 112 -15.44 -9.81 1.38
CA ASP A 112 -16.00 -9.29 0.15
C ASP A 112 -14.97 -8.48 -0.63
N VAL A 113 -14.11 -7.75 0.09
CA VAL A 113 -13.00 -6.97 -0.48
C VAL A 113 -11.74 -7.19 0.35
N VAL A 114 -10.62 -7.39 -0.33
CA VAL A 114 -9.28 -7.35 0.27
C VAL A 114 -8.50 -6.21 -0.35
N GLY A 115 -7.83 -5.43 0.49
CA GLY A 115 -6.86 -4.41 0.10
C GLY A 115 -5.43 -4.85 0.46
N THR A 116 -4.46 -4.51 -0.38
CA THR A 116 -3.03 -4.61 -0.07
C THR A 116 -2.32 -3.43 -0.72
N PHE A 117 -1.71 -2.58 0.10
CA PHE A 117 -1.25 -1.27 -0.33
C PHE A 117 0.23 -1.08 0.00
N ASP A 118 1.07 -1.22 -1.03
CA ASP A 118 2.53 -1.15 -0.96
C ASP A 118 3.09 -2.21 0.01
N VAL A 119 2.76 -3.49 -0.25
CA VAL A 119 3.16 -4.67 0.53
C VAL A 119 3.85 -5.72 -0.34
N LEU A 120 3.34 -5.99 -1.55
CA LEU A 120 3.82 -7.09 -2.38
C LEU A 120 5.28 -6.92 -2.81
N GLU A 121 5.75 -5.67 -2.93
CA GLU A 121 7.14 -5.34 -3.25
C GLU A 121 8.14 -5.75 -2.19
N HIS A 122 7.69 -6.00 -0.97
CA HIS A 122 8.54 -6.46 0.13
C HIS A 122 8.68 -7.99 0.21
N ILE A 123 7.84 -8.73 -0.53
CA ILE A 123 7.72 -10.19 -0.39
C ILE A 123 8.21 -10.90 -1.65
N GLN A 124 9.22 -11.77 -1.51
CA GLN A 124 9.75 -12.53 -2.67
C GLN A 124 8.69 -13.47 -3.25
N GLU A 125 7.89 -14.09 -2.39
CA GLU A 125 6.85 -15.05 -2.75
C GLU A 125 5.50 -14.37 -3.02
N ASP A 126 5.50 -13.25 -3.76
CA ASP A 126 4.31 -12.46 -4.06
C ASP A 126 3.17 -13.29 -4.71
N GLN A 127 3.52 -14.29 -5.51
CA GLN A 127 2.56 -15.20 -6.13
C GLN A 127 1.84 -16.07 -5.06
N THR A 128 2.55 -16.45 -3.99
CA THR A 128 1.95 -17.15 -2.84
C THR A 128 0.97 -16.26 -2.10
N VAL A 129 1.35 -14.98 -1.87
CA VAL A 129 0.46 -13.99 -1.25
C VAL A 129 -0.81 -13.80 -2.06
N LEU A 130 -0.70 -13.63 -3.39
CA LEU A 130 -1.86 -13.48 -4.27
C LEU A 130 -2.77 -14.72 -4.23
N ALA A 131 -2.20 -15.93 -4.17
CA ALA A 131 -2.98 -17.17 -4.05
C ALA A 131 -3.69 -17.27 -2.69
N GLU A 132 -3.05 -16.86 -1.60
CA GLU A 132 -3.69 -16.83 -0.28
C GLU A 132 -4.80 -15.77 -0.20
N ILE A 133 -4.59 -14.58 -0.75
CA ILE A 133 -5.64 -13.54 -0.87
C ILE A 133 -6.82 -14.09 -1.68
N HIS A 134 -6.56 -14.80 -2.77
CA HIS A 134 -7.62 -15.41 -3.57
C HIS A 134 -8.46 -16.39 -2.74
N LYS A 135 -7.85 -17.22 -1.89
CA LYS A 135 -8.56 -18.14 -0.99
C LYS A 135 -9.36 -17.40 0.08
N ALA A 136 -8.84 -16.28 0.59
CA ALA A 136 -9.48 -15.48 1.63
C ALA A 136 -10.71 -14.71 1.12
N LEU A 137 -10.73 -14.35 -0.16
CA LEU A 137 -11.86 -13.69 -0.80
C LEU A 137 -13.05 -14.64 -1.01
N LYS A 138 -14.27 -14.14 -0.82
CA LYS A 138 -15.50 -14.79 -1.25
C LYS A 138 -15.55 -14.94 -2.78
N PRO A 139 -16.40 -15.83 -3.34
CA PRO A 139 -16.64 -15.87 -4.79
C PRO A 139 -17.05 -14.47 -5.29
N GLN A 140 -16.48 -14.04 -6.43
CA GLN A 140 -16.67 -12.68 -6.98
C GLN A 140 -16.16 -11.54 -6.09
N GLY A 141 -15.45 -11.83 -4.98
CA GLY A 141 -14.81 -10.84 -4.12
C GLY A 141 -13.78 -9.99 -4.86
N LYS A 142 -13.52 -8.80 -4.34
CA LYS A 142 -12.68 -7.80 -5.01
C LYS A 142 -11.32 -7.66 -4.31
N LEU A 143 -10.31 -7.48 -5.11
CA LEU A 143 -8.95 -7.18 -4.64
C LEU A 143 -8.55 -5.78 -5.13
N VAL A 144 -8.08 -4.94 -4.22
CA VAL A 144 -7.54 -3.61 -4.52
C VAL A 144 -6.05 -3.61 -4.14
N ILE A 145 -5.19 -3.30 -5.09
CA ILE A 145 -3.74 -3.33 -4.90
C ILE A 145 -3.12 -1.99 -5.28
N THR A 146 -2.17 -1.51 -4.47
CA THR A 146 -1.17 -0.54 -4.92
C THR A 146 0.23 -1.14 -4.77
N VAL A 147 1.12 -0.82 -5.73
CA VAL A 147 2.53 -1.20 -5.71
C VAL A 147 3.38 -0.10 -6.36
N PRO A 148 4.66 0.05 -6.01
CA PRO A 148 5.58 0.90 -6.73
C PRO A 148 5.77 0.40 -8.17
N GLN A 149 5.72 1.35 -9.13
CA GLN A 149 5.76 1.03 -10.55
C GLN A 149 7.15 1.33 -11.14
N HIS A 150 7.45 0.64 -12.22
CA HIS A 150 8.64 0.76 -13.08
C HIS A 150 9.98 0.38 -12.41
N PRO A 151 10.57 -0.75 -12.82
CA PRO A 151 11.90 -1.17 -12.36
C PRO A 151 12.99 -0.11 -12.59
N PHE A 152 12.92 0.69 -13.67
CA PHE A 152 13.88 1.76 -13.96
C PHE A 152 13.85 2.93 -12.94
N MET A 153 12.81 2.99 -12.09
CA MET A 153 12.69 3.96 -11.00
C MET A 153 13.32 3.47 -9.69
N TRP A 154 13.98 2.30 -9.72
CA TRP A 154 14.71 1.77 -8.57
C TRP A 154 15.71 2.78 -8.03
N SER A 155 15.76 2.93 -6.73
CA SER A 155 16.64 3.88 -6.05
C SER A 155 17.00 3.40 -4.65
N HIS A 156 17.90 4.09 -3.98
CA HIS A 156 18.20 3.83 -2.56
C HIS A 156 16.97 3.89 -1.62
N GLN A 157 15.93 4.62 -2.00
CA GLN A 157 14.68 4.60 -1.23
C GLN A 157 14.02 3.22 -1.24
N ASP A 158 14.08 2.50 -2.37
CA ASP A 158 13.57 1.13 -2.48
C ASP A 158 14.40 0.16 -1.63
N GLU A 159 15.72 0.28 -1.67
CA GLU A 159 16.63 -0.56 -0.87
C GLU A 159 16.39 -0.38 0.63
N ARG A 160 16.18 0.85 1.07
CA ARG A 160 15.92 1.19 2.47
C ARG A 160 14.54 0.77 2.95
N ALA A 161 13.53 0.89 2.08
CA ALA A 161 12.21 0.33 2.32
C ALA A 161 12.22 -1.21 2.26
N CYS A 162 13.39 -1.85 2.05
CA CYS A 162 13.54 -3.29 1.88
C CYS A 162 12.65 -3.84 0.75
N HIS A 163 12.46 -3.06 -0.31
CA HIS A 163 11.80 -3.56 -1.50
C HIS A 163 12.66 -4.62 -2.17
N VAL A 164 12.04 -5.62 -2.72
CA VAL A 164 12.70 -6.65 -3.53
C VAL A 164 12.41 -6.47 -5.02
N ARG A 165 11.43 -5.62 -5.35
CA ARG A 165 11.05 -5.30 -6.73
C ARG A 165 10.19 -4.04 -6.84
N ARG A 166 10.10 -3.55 -8.08
CA ARG A 166 9.05 -2.67 -8.59
C ARG A 166 8.36 -3.37 -9.73
N TYR A 167 7.08 -3.11 -9.92
CA TYR A 167 6.27 -3.83 -10.91
C TYR A 167 6.13 -3.05 -12.21
N THR A 168 6.12 -3.76 -13.33
CA THR A 168 5.46 -3.26 -14.53
C THR A 168 3.97 -3.60 -14.45
N ARG A 169 3.14 -2.88 -15.24
CA ARG A 169 1.71 -3.18 -15.33
C ARG A 169 1.47 -4.61 -15.81
N ASP A 170 2.16 -5.02 -16.87
CA ASP A 170 1.95 -6.32 -17.50
C ASP A 170 2.38 -7.47 -16.59
N GLU A 171 3.47 -7.28 -15.83
CA GLU A 171 3.91 -8.24 -14.82
C GLU A 171 2.85 -8.45 -13.74
N LEU A 172 2.35 -7.37 -13.10
CA LEU A 172 1.35 -7.49 -12.05
C LEU A 172 0.04 -8.09 -12.58
N VAL A 173 -0.43 -7.64 -13.75
CA VAL A 173 -1.63 -8.18 -14.41
C VAL A 173 -1.46 -9.67 -14.72
N GLY A 174 -0.29 -10.07 -15.20
CA GLY A 174 0.04 -11.48 -15.47
C GLY A 174 0.00 -12.34 -14.21
N LYS A 175 0.61 -11.84 -13.12
CA LYS A 175 0.60 -12.52 -11.81
C LYS A 175 -0.83 -12.64 -11.24
N LEU A 176 -1.64 -11.61 -11.36
CA LEU A 176 -3.04 -11.62 -10.93
C LEU A 176 -3.87 -12.66 -11.70
N LYS A 177 -3.75 -12.66 -13.04
CA LYS A 177 -4.43 -13.68 -13.89
C LYS A 177 -4.02 -15.09 -13.50
N LYS A 178 -2.72 -15.34 -13.28
CA LYS A 178 -2.19 -16.63 -12.85
C LYS A 178 -2.74 -17.06 -11.48
N ALA A 179 -3.03 -16.11 -10.60
CA ALA A 179 -3.61 -16.35 -9.28
C ALA A 179 -5.16 -16.49 -9.31
N GLY A 180 -5.82 -16.45 -10.48
CA GLY A 180 -7.27 -16.63 -10.61
C GLY A 180 -8.06 -15.32 -10.49
N PHE A 181 -7.47 -14.19 -10.85
CA PHE A 181 -8.15 -12.90 -10.85
C PHE A 181 -8.42 -12.38 -12.26
N SER A 182 -9.58 -11.75 -12.45
CA SER A 182 -9.89 -10.93 -13.61
C SER A 182 -9.67 -9.45 -13.27
N VAL A 183 -8.82 -8.76 -14.02
CA VAL A 183 -8.51 -7.34 -13.78
C VAL A 183 -9.61 -6.46 -14.37
N ASN A 184 -10.24 -5.64 -13.55
CA ASN A 184 -11.34 -4.75 -13.92
C ASN A 184 -10.89 -3.31 -14.18
N PHE A 185 -9.89 -2.86 -13.42
CA PHE A 185 -9.41 -1.50 -13.47
C PHE A 185 -7.91 -1.45 -13.22
N THR A 186 -7.22 -0.59 -13.95
CA THR A 186 -5.80 -0.31 -13.70
C THR A 186 -5.47 1.12 -14.11
N THR A 187 -4.74 1.82 -13.28
CA THR A 187 -4.17 3.13 -13.58
C THR A 187 -2.87 3.33 -12.84
N SER A 188 -1.94 4.03 -13.44
CA SER A 188 -0.81 4.58 -12.69
C SER A 188 -1.26 5.84 -11.93
N PHE A 189 -0.58 6.14 -10.86
CA PHE A 189 -0.72 7.40 -10.12
C PHE A 189 0.66 7.92 -9.69
N VAL A 190 0.73 9.16 -9.18
CA VAL A 190 1.97 9.94 -9.10
C VAL A 190 2.56 10.14 -10.51
N SER A 191 1.68 10.31 -11.49
CA SER A 191 2.04 10.41 -12.91
C SER A 191 2.52 11.80 -13.27
N LEU A 192 1.80 12.84 -12.81
CA LEU A 192 2.16 14.23 -13.06
C LEU A 192 3.44 14.64 -12.31
N LEU A 193 3.73 14.00 -11.19
CA LEU A 193 4.96 14.21 -10.43
C LEU A 193 6.11 13.28 -10.86
N LEU A 194 5.88 12.35 -11.79
CA LEU A 194 6.90 11.39 -12.22
C LEU A 194 8.21 12.02 -12.72
N PRO A 195 8.20 13.10 -13.53
CA PRO A 195 9.44 13.76 -13.94
C PRO A 195 10.25 14.30 -12.76
N LEU A 196 9.58 14.96 -11.80
CA LEU A 196 10.21 15.48 -10.60
C LEU A 196 10.77 14.34 -9.73
N MET A 197 10.00 13.29 -9.55
CA MET A 197 10.37 12.09 -8.80
C MET A 197 11.58 11.38 -9.44
N TYR A 198 11.62 11.29 -10.78
CA TYR A 198 12.74 10.73 -11.50
C TYR A 198 14.04 11.57 -11.32
N MET A 199 13.91 12.89 -11.37
CA MET A 199 15.04 13.80 -11.12
C MET A 199 15.55 13.69 -9.68
N ALA A 200 14.67 13.64 -8.71
CA ALA A 200 15.03 13.52 -7.29
C ALA A 200 15.67 12.17 -6.92
N ARG A 201 15.38 11.11 -7.68
CA ARG A 201 15.94 9.76 -7.48
C ARG A 201 17.27 9.50 -8.16
N ARG A 202 17.82 10.48 -8.91
CA ARG A 202 19.19 10.36 -9.45
C ARG A 202 20.18 10.22 -8.29
N PRO A 203 21.19 9.36 -8.42
CA PRO A 203 22.09 9.06 -7.31
C PRO A 203 22.86 10.32 -6.88
N ALA A 204 22.38 10.99 -5.84
CA ALA A 204 23.23 11.78 -5.01
C ALA A 204 24.09 10.79 -4.23
N ARG A 205 25.42 10.94 -4.28
CA ARG A 205 26.33 10.22 -3.38
C ARG A 205 26.06 10.72 -1.95
N VAL A 206 25.09 10.11 -1.29
CA VAL A 206 24.85 10.32 0.14
C VAL A 206 25.43 9.10 0.84
N ASP A 207 26.39 9.33 1.73
CA ASP A 207 26.95 8.26 2.55
C ASP A 207 25.83 7.59 3.35
N ALA A 208 25.83 6.26 3.37
CA ALA A 208 24.78 5.43 3.95
C ALA A 208 24.59 5.63 5.47
N SER A 209 25.50 6.37 6.15
CA SER A 209 25.49 6.59 7.58
C SER A 209 24.57 7.71 8.08
N ASP A 210 24.15 8.65 7.20
CA ASP A 210 23.45 9.88 7.61
C ASP A 210 21.97 9.93 7.18
N TYR A 211 21.38 8.79 6.84
CA TYR A 211 20.00 8.78 6.32
C TYR A 211 18.94 8.54 7.39
N ASP A 212 18.03 9.52 7.48
CA ASP A 212 16.77 9.41 8.22
C ASP A 212 15.68 8.85 7.26
N PRO A 213 15.15 7.62 7.48
CA PRO A 213 14.14 7.02 6.62
C PRO A 213 12.84 7.83 6.53
N VAL A 214 12.63 8.74 7.45
CA VAL A 214 11.47 9.63 7.53
C VAL A 214 11.76 11.04 7.01
N ALA A 215 13.00 11.37 6.64
CA ALA A 215 13.34 12.70 6.12
C ALA A 215 12.57 13.04 4.85
N ASP A 216 12.36 12.06 3.98
CA ASP A 216 11.58 12.21 2.74
C ASP A 216 10.09 12.52 3.01
N LEU A 217 9.60 12.26 4.21
CA LEU A 217 8.23 12.58 4.63
C LEU A 217 8.12 13.99 5.21
N ARG A 218 9.25 14.61 5.59
CA ARG A 218 9.31 15.97 6.19
C ARG A 218 9.56 17.03 5.11
N LEU A 219 8.62 17.16 4.20
CA LEU A 219 8.69 18.21 3.18
C LEU A 219 8.36 19.58 3.78
N ASN A 220 8.95 20.62 3.18
CA ASN A 220 8.51 22.00 3.44
C ASN A 220 7.00 22.10 3.20
N PRO A 221 6.22 22.74 4.11
CA PRO A 221 4.75 22.81 4.01
C PRO A 221 4.24 23.39 2.68
N ILE A 222 4.95 24.35 2.09
CA ILE A 222 4.59 24.94 0.79
C ILE A 222 4.76 23.90 -0.33
N VAL A 223 5.89 23.19 -0.34
CA VAL A 223 6.18 22.13 -1.33
C VAL A 223 5.16 20.98 -1.17
N ASN A 224 4.90 20.55 0.06
CA ASN A 224 3.92 19.51 0.36
C ASN A 224 2.52 19.90 -0.13
N SER A 225 2.10 21.16 0.07
CA SER A 225 0.80 21.68 -0.40
C SER A 225 0.73 21.76 -1.92
N ALA A 226 1.80 22.21 -2.58
CA ALA A 226 1.86 22.26 -4.04
C ALA A 226 1.78 20.84 -4.65
N MET A 227 2.51 19.87 -4.11
CA MET A 227 2.43 18.47 -4.54
C MET A 227 1.05 17.87 -4.28
N ALA A 228 0.40 18.18 -3.15
CA ALA A 228 -0.96 17.77 -2.85
C ALA A 228 -1.97 18.30 -3.87
N LEU A 229 -1.80 19.55 -4.33
CA LEU A 229 -2.63 20.14 -5.39
C LEU A 229 -2.46 19.38 -6.70
N VAL A 230 -1.23 19.10 -7.13
CA VAL A 230 -0.94 18.32 -8.35
C VAL A 230 -1.59 16.94 -8.27
N MET A 231 -1.47 16.25 -7.14
CA MET A 231 -2.10 14.94 -6.93
C MET A 231 -3.64 15.03 -6.92
N THR A 232 -4.19 16.16 -6.48
CA THR A 232 -5.64 16.38 -6.53
C THR A 232 -6.13 16.54 -7.96
N VAL A 233 -5.39 17.27 -8.80
CA VAL A 233 -5.67 17.41 -10.24
C VAL A 233 -5.54 16.05 -10.94
N GLU A 234 -4.49 15.30 -10.68
CA GLU A 234 -4.31 13.94 -11.22
C GLU A 234 -5.49 13.03 -10.88
N ARG A 235 -5.89 13.02 -9.61
CA ARG A 235 -7.05 12.23 -9.15
C ARG A 235 -8.34 12.67 -9.85
N LEU A 236 -8.53 13.93 -10.13
CA LEU A 236 -9.69 14.43 -10.89
C LEU A 236 -9.69 13.84 -12.30
N PHE A 237 -8.56 13.84 -13.01
CA PHE A 237 -8.44 13.19 -14.32
C PHE A 237 -8.75 11.70 -14.25
N ILE A 238 -8.23 10.99 -13.24
CA ILE A 238 -8.54 9.57 -13.05
C ILE A 238 -10.05 9.35 -12.85
N LYS A 239 -10.70 10.20 -12.04
CA LYS A 239 -12.16 10.15 -11.81
C LYS A 239 -12.97 10.43 -13.08
N LEU A 240 -12.46 11.29 -13.95
CA LEU A 240 -13.07 11.58 -15.27
C LEU A 240 -12.81 10.50 -16.32
N GLY A 241 -12.13 9.42 -15.96
CA GLY A 241 -11.92 8.27 -16.83
C GLY A 241 -10.53 8.15 -17.42
N VAL A 242 -9.63 9.11 -17.20
CA VAL A 242 -8.23 9.01 -17.68
C VAL A 242 -7.52 7.84 -16.99
N ARG A 243 -6.80 7.06 -17.79
CA ARG A 243 -5.94 5.97 -17.32
C ARG A 243 -4.50 6.30 -17.66
N PHE A 244 -3.75 6.71 -16.64
CA PHE A 244 -2.34 7.03 -16.84
C PHE A 244 -1.55 5.74 -17.10
N PRO A 245 -0.72 5.70 -18.16
CA PRO A 245 0.12 4.54 -18.47
C PRO A 245 1.40 4.48 -17.61
N PHE A 246 1.87 5.63 -17.14
CA PHE A 246 3.11 5.79 -16.38
C PHE A 246 2.87 6.56 -15.10
N GLY A 247 3.55 6.18 -14.02
CA GLY A 247 3.48 6.85 -12.72
C GLY A 247 4.47 6.25 -11.74
N GLY A 248 4.62 6.85 -10.58
CA GLY A 248 5.46 6.32 -9.50
C GLY A 248 4.91 5.04 -8.89
N SER A 249 3.58 4.88 -8.95
CA SER A 249 2.85 3.75 -8.40
C SER A 249 1.74 3.28 -9.34
N LEU A 250 1.35 2.03 -9.21
CA LEU A 250 0.29 1.37 -9.96
C LEU A 250 -0.85 0.99 -9.01
N LEU A 251 -2.08 1.28 -9.41
CA LEU A 251 -3.29 0.81 -8.74
C LEU A 251 -4.04 -0.16 -9.63
N VAL A 252 -4.47 -1.28 -9.07
CA VAL A 252 -5.24 -2.32 -9.75
C VAL A 252 -6.45 -2.71 -8.91
N VAL A 253 -7.59 -2.89 -9.58
CA VAL A 253 -8.77 -3.54 -9.01
C VAL A 253 -9.06 -4.81 -9.81
N ALA A 254 -9.20 -5.92 -9.12
CA ALA A 254 -9.45 -7.22 -9.72
C ALA A 254 -10.57 -7.97 -9.01
N THR A 255 -11.16 -8.92 -9.71
CA THR A 255 -12.24 -9.79 -9.20
C THR A 255 -11.74 -11.23 -9.15
N LYS A 256 -12.00 -11.93 -8.06
CA LYS A 256 -11.82 -13.37 -7.96
C LYS A 256 -12.78 -14.09 -8.92
N VAL A 257 -12.25 -14.90 -9.81
CA VAL A 257 -13.02 -15.72 -10.77
C VAL A 257 -12.97 -17.19 -10.40
#